data_373f7cdca8d2d85310f042a7ee8ffda7
#
_entry.id   373f7cdca8d2d85310f042a7ee8ffda7
#
_cell.length_a   1.000
_cell.length_b   1.000
_cell.length_c   1.000
_cell.angle_alpha   90.00
_cell.angle_beta   90.00
_cell.angle_gamma   90.00
#
_symmetry.space_group_name_H-M   'P 1'
#
loop_
_entity.id
_entity.type
_entity.pdbx_description
1 polymer ?
#
loop_
_entity_poly.entity_id
_entity_poly.type
_entity_poly.pdbx_seq_one_letter_code
_entity_poly.pdbx_strand_id
1 'polypeptide(L)'
;MEVFLIKALQLMLSLSILVLLHEGGHFFFSKLFGVRVEKFYLFFDPWFHLFEFKPKNSDTTYGLGWLPLGGYCKISGMIDESFDTEQMKQPEQPYEFRSKPAWQRLLIMIGGVLVNFVLALFIYSMILFHWGDNYVATRDMSYGMKFNTEAKALGFQDKDILVSTDLGEFKTFDGDLYRNLSEAKQVNIIRQGKPMTLNLPGDLNMLDMIKSSPRFVDLYVPLQIDSVMKDSPASKLGLAKGDKILAINNKKVVSFNEFQIELGRVEDVLASAETPQDSARALTAQVTYLKASGDTVKSSVLLKSTEEGVKFGFYNHSVLLDYKITHVNYGFFESFPAGIKYGWNVLAGYVGDMKYVFSKEGAKSLGGFGALGSLFPSVWDWHAFWLMTAFLSIILAFMNILPIPALDGGHVFFLLYEIITGRKPGDKFMERAEYIGFGILILLLVVANLNDVLRLFGIL
;
A
#
# COMPACT_ATOMS: atom_id res chain seq x y z
N MET A 1 2.78 20.45 8.38
CA MET A 1 3.07 19.85 9.71
C MET A 1 1.88 19.04 10.23
N GLU A 2 0.67 19.58 10.22
CA GLU A 2 -0.55 18.89 10.69
C GLU A 2 -0.81 17.55 9.98
N VAL A 3 -0.79 17.52 8.64
CA VAL A 3 -0.96 16.29 7.84
C VAL A 3 0.07 15.22 8.20
N PHE A 4 1.34 15.61 8.40
CA PHE A 4 2.39 14.68 8.81
C PHE A 4 2.10 14.09 10.19
N LEU A 5 1.69 14.92 11.15
CA LEU A 5 1.37 14.46 12.50
C LEU A 5 0.17 13.50 12.52
N ILE A 6 -0.88 13.78 11.72
CA ILE A 6 -2.05 12.91 11.61
C ILE A 6 -1.66 11.54 11.04
N LYS A 7 -0.86 11.50 9.98
CA LYS A 7 -0.39 10.24 9.37
C LYS A 7 0.54 9.46 10.31
N ALA A 8 1.47 10.15 10.97
CA ALA A 8 2.38 9.54 11.94
C ALA A 8 1.62 8.95 13.13
N LEU A 9 0.62 9.66 13.65
CA LEU A 9 -0.19 9.18 14.77
C LEU A 9 -1.01 7.94 14.38
N GLN A 10 -1.62 7.92 13.18
CA GLN A 10 -2.33 6.76 12.67
C GLN A 10 -1.41 5.55 12.51
N LEU A 11 -0.23 5.74 11.91
CA LEU A 11 0.76 4.68 11.76
C LEU A 11 1.21 4.14 13.13
N MET A 12 1.56 5.03 14.08
CA MET A 12 1.98 4.62 15.43
C MET A 12 0.88 3.85 16.16
N LEU A 13 -0.37 4.32 16.10
CA LEU A 13 -1.50 3.63 16.74
C LEU A 13 -1.72 2.25 16.11
N SER A 14 -1.71 2.16 14.79
CA SER A 14 -1.84 0.89 14.07
C SER A 14 -0.73 -0.09 14.46
N LEU A 15 0.53 0.32 14.36
CA LEU A 15 1.67 -0.53 14.74
C LEU A 15 1.61 -0.94 16.21
N SER A 16 1.20 -0.05 17.11
CA SER A 16 1.06 -0.36 18.54
C SER A 16 0.06 -1.50 18.79
N ILE A 17 -1.10 -1.45 18.11
CA ILE A 17 -2.12 -2.50 18.18
C ILE A 17 -1.57 -3.82 17.64
N LEU A 18 -0.94 -3.78 16.46
CA LEU A 18 -0.45 -4.96 15.78
C LEU A 18 0.68 -5.66 16.55
N VAL A 19 1.64 -4.88 17.05
CA VAL A 19 2.78 -5.40 17.84
C VAL A 19 2.29 -5.96 19.17
N LEU A 20 1.42 -5.22 19.87
CA LEU A 20 0.89 -5.68 21.16
C LEU A 20 0.17 -7.03 21.03
N LEU A 21 -0.63 -7.21 20.00
CA LEU A 21 -1.37 -8.45 19.78
C LEU A 21 -0.47 -9.57 19.23
N HIS A 22 0.53 -9.25 18.43
CA HIS A 22 1.56 -10.19 17.97
C HIS A 22 2.32 -10.78 19.16
N GLU A 23 2.91 -9.91 19.99
CA GLU A 23 3.60 -10.35 21.21
C GLU A 23 2.65 -11.07 22.19
N GLY A 24 1.37 -10.62 22.20
CA GLY A 24 0.30 -11.28 22.95
C GLY A 24 0.07 -12.72 22.52
N GLY A 25 0.27 -13.05 21.23
CA GLY A 25 0.22 -14.40 20.70
C GLY A 25 1.32 -15.29 21.28
N HIS A 26 2.58 -14.85 21.26
CA HIS A 26 3.71 -15.55 21.87
C HIS A 26 3.50 -15.72 23.39
N PHE A 27 3.06 -14.67 24.05
CA PHE A 27 2.76 -14.67 25.48
C PHE A 27 1.68 -15.69 25.83
N PHE A 28 0.58 -15.71 25.09
CA PHE A 28 -0.54 -16.63 25.34
C PHE A 28 -0.11 -18.09 25.26
N PHE A 29 0.54 -18.49 24.18
CA PHE A 29 1.00 -19.86 24.00
C PHE A 29 2.12 -20.22 24.98
N SER A 30 3.01 -19.29 25.32
CA SER A 30 4.03 -19.52 26.38
C SER A 30 3.38 -19.85 27.71
N LYS A 31 2.41 -19.06 28.15
CA LYS A 31 1.68 -19.31 29.40
C LYS A 31 0.86 -20.61 29.35
N LEU A 32 0.23 -20.90 28.20
CA LEU A 32 -0.55 -22.13 27.99
C LEU A 32 0.30 -23.40 28.20
N PHE A 33 1.56 -23.36 27.76
CA PHE A 33 2.50 -24.51 27.89
C PHE A 33 3.40 -24.42 29.12
N GLY A 34 3.13 -23.49 30.04
CA GLY A 34 3.90 -23.36 31.27
C GLY A 34 5.34 -22.89 31.03
N VAL A 35 5.56 -22.10 29.97
CA VAL A 35 6.83 -21.42 29.73
C VAL A 35 6.81 -20.05 30.41
N ARG A 36 7.90 -19.72 31.09
CA ARG A 36 8.04 -18.45 31.78
C ARG A 36 8.31 -17.33 30.78
N VAL A 37 7.53 -16.26 30.88
CA VAL A 37 7.80 -14.99 30.20
C VAL A 37 8.36 -14.01 31.21
N GLU A 38 9.54 -13.49 30.95
CA GLU A 38 10.26 -12.58 31.83
C GLU A 38 9.80 -11.15 31.65
N LYS A 39 9.71 -10.68 30.38
CA LYS A 39 9.29 -9.34 30.03
C LYS A 39 8.25 -9.37 28.93
N PHE A 40 7.31 -8.44 28.97
CA PHE A 40 6.33 -8.18 27.94
C PHE A 40 6.23 -6.67 27.74
N TYR A 41 6.83 -6.18 26.67
CA TYR A 41 6.98 -4.75 26.44
C TYR A 41 6.36 -4.32 25.12
N LEU A 42 5.54 -3.27 25.19
CA LEU A 42 5.20 -2.49 24.02
C LEU A 42 6.32 -1.47 23.80
N PHE A 43 6.88 -1.44 22.60
CA PHE A 43 8.05 -0.67 22.23
C PHE A 43 9.36 -1.14 22.88
N PHE A 44 10.47 -0.92 22.19
CA PHE A 44 11.79 -1.23 22.72
C PHE A 44 12.21 -0.21 23.79
N ASP A 45 12.98 -0.67 24.76
CA ASP A 45 13.46 0.12 25.91
C ASP A 45 15.01 0.20 25.98
N PRO A 46 15.74 0.47 24.87
CA PRO A 46 17.18 0.61 24.96
C PRO A 46 17.51 1.74 25.93
N TRP A 47 18.32 1.42 26.95
CA TRP A 47 18.80 2.27 28.04
C TRP A 47 17.78 2.65 29.12
N PHE A 48 16.49 2.88 28.79
CA PHE A 48 15.44 3.21 29.76
C PHE A 48 14.04 2.85 29.24
N HIS A 49 13.10 2.71 30.16
CA HIS A 49 11.68 2.52 29.87
C HIS A 49 10.87 3.71 30.34
N LEU A 50 9.72 3.96 29.73
CA LEU A 50 8.78 5.00 30.16
C LEU A 50 7.95 4.55 31.33
N PHE A 51 7.60 3.26 31.38
CA PHE A 51 6.78 2.67 32.41
C PHE A 51 7.14 1.19 32.58
N GLU A 52 7.18 0.71 33.82
CA GLU A 52 7.37 -0.70 34.15
C GLU A 52 6.48 -1.08 35.33
N PHE A 53 5.87 -2.26 35.24
CA PHE A 53 5.00 -2.79 36.30
C PHE A 53 5.16 -4.31 36.40
N LYS A 54 5.39 -4.82 37.62
CA LYS A 54 5.42 -6.25 37.91
C LYS A 54 4.36 -6.61 38.94
N PRO A 55 3.31 -7.38 38.55
CA PRO A 55 2.32 -7.88 39.54
C PRO A 55 2.96 -8.77 40.59
N LYS A 56 2.49 -8.68 41.84
CA LYS A 56 3.05 -9.43 42.99
C LYS A 56 3.09 -10.95 42.78
N ASN A 57 2.16 -11.50 41.99
CA ASN A 57 2.02 -12.95 41.75
C ASN A 57 2.37 -13.33 40.31
N SER A 58 3.15 -12.52 39.60
CA SER A 58 3.55 -12.77 38.23
C SER A 58 5.07 -12.83 38.11
N ASP A 59 5.57 -13.77 37.32
CA ASP A 59 6.98 -13.79 36.93
C ASP A 59 7.28 -12.78 35.81
N THR A 60 6.22 -12.25 35.16
CA THR A 60 6.34 -11.35 34.01
C THR A 60 6.34 -9.89 34.47
N THR A 61 7.30 -9.13 33.96
CA THR A 61 7.36 -7.68 34.03
C THR A 61 6.75 -7.09 32.77
N TYR A 62 5.76 -6.21 32.93
CA TYR A 62 5.10 -5.51 31.83
C TYR A 62 5.65 -4.09 31.74
N GLY A 63 5.90 -3.61 30.52
CA GLY A 63 6.48 -2.29 30.35
C GLY A 63 6.12 -1.59 29.04
N LEU A 64 6.46 -0.30 29.03
CA LEU A 64 6.36 0.57 27.86
C LEU A 64 7.75 1.16 27.59
N GLY A 65 8.33 0.78 26.47
CA GLY A 65 9.56 1.39 25.98
C GLY A 65 9.31 2.77 25.37
N TRP A 66 10.38 3.46 25.01
CA TRP A 66 10.32 4.78 24.39
C TRP A 66 10.49 4.74 22.87
N LEU A 67 11.01 3.65 22.31
CA LEU A 67 11.34 3.52 20.89
C LEU A 67 10.23 2.77 20.14
N PRO A 68 9.37 3.45 19.37
CA PRO A 68 8.16 2.84 18.77
C PRO A 68 8.47 2.07 17.46
N LEU A 69 9.52 1.24 17.48
CA LEU A 69 9.93 0.43 16.33
C LEU A 69 9.52 -1.04 16.43
N GLY A 70 8.80 -1.43 17.48
CA GLY A 70 8.37 -2.79 17.74
C GLY A 70 8.05 -2.99 19.21
N GLY A 71 7.92 -4.22 19.66
CA GLY A 71 7.79 -4.64 21.04
C GLY A 71 8.54 -5.95 21.21
N TYR A 72 8.50 -6.55 22.39
CA TYR A 72 9.10 -7.85 22.60
C TYR A 72 8.47 -8.62 23.76
N CYS A 73 8.46 -9.93 23.62
CA CYS A 73 8.06 -10.89 24.64
C CYS A 73 9.27 -11.77 24.99
N LYS A 74 10.01 -11.40 26.06
CA LYS A 74 11.20 -12.18 26.47
C LYS A 74 10.78 -13.50 27.10
N ILE A 75 11.03 -14.60 26.39
CA ILE A 75 10.68 -15.96 26.78
C ILE A 75 11.91 -16.64 27.36
N SER A 76 11.82 -17.19 28.58
CA SER A 76 12.93 -17.85 29.25
C SER A 76 13.45 -19.06 28.44
N GLY A 77 14.77 -19.17 28.28
CA GLY A 77 15.42 -20.28 27.58
C GLY A 77 15.27 -20.26 26.06
N MET A 78 15.04 -19.09 25.49
CA MET A 78 15.02 -18.79 24.06
C MET A 78 16.13 -17.79 23.74
N ILE A 79 16.79 -17.97 22.58
CA ILE A 79 17.63 -16.92 21.99
C ILE A 79 16.68 -16.04 21.20
N ASP A 80 16.48 -14.83 21.63
CA ASP A 80 15.65 -13.81 21.00
C ASP A 80 16.50 -12.61 20.55
N GLU A 81 15.87 -11.55 20.12
CA GLU A 81 16.49 -10.30 19.67
C GLU A 81 17.37 -9.63 20.76
N SER A 82 17.23 -10.03 22.04
CA SER A 82 18.09 -9.54 23.13
C SER A 82 19.48 -10.17 23.15
N PHE A 83 19.70 -11.25 22.36
CA PHE A 83 20.96 -12.03 22.31
C PHE A 83 21.47 -12.45 23.70
N ASP A 84 20.55 -12.71 24.65
CA ASP A 84 20.90 -13.16 26.01
C ASP A 84 21.34 -14.63 25.99
N THR A 85 22.60 -14.87 25.64
CA THR A 85 23.22 -16.21 25.60
C THR A 85 23.67 -16.69 26.96
N GLU A 86 23.72 -15.84 28.00
CA GLU A 86 24.18 -16.23 29.35
C GLU A 86 23.23 -17.26 29.98
N GLN A 87 21.93 -17.10 29.80
CA GLN A 87 20.93 -18.05 30.28
C GLN A 87 21.10 -19.44 29.61
N MET A 88 21.50 -19.49 28.36
CA MET A 88 21.72 -20.75 27.62
C MET A 88 22.91 -21.57 28.15
N LYS A 89 23.86 -20.95 28.88
CA LYS A 89 25.00 -21.65 29.51
C LYS A 89 24.61 -22.35 30.81
N GLN A 90 23.45 -22.05 31.37
CA GLN A 90 22.95 -22.65 32.61
C GLN A 90 22.22 -23.97 32.34
N PRO A 91 22.09 -24.88 33.35
CA PRO A 91 21.29 -26.08 33.20
C PRO A 91 19.85 -25.75 32.85
N GLU A 92 19.27 -26.53 31.93
CA GLU A 92 17.92 -26.38 31.46
C GLU A 92 16.90 -26.51 32.59
N GLN A 93 15.91 -25.61 32.63
CA GLN A 93 14.85 -25.60 33.64
C GLN A 93 13.50 -26.00 33.02
N PRO A 94 12.57 -26.68 33.75
CA PRO A 94 11.30 -27.14 33.24
C PRO A 94 10.36 -26.04 32.72
N TYR A 95 10.58 -24.80 33.13
CA TYR A 95 9.77 -23.64 32.70
C TYR A 95 10.39 -22.90 31.49
N GLU A 96 11.49 -23.39 30.93
CA GLU A 96 12.16 -22.78 29.79
C GLU A 96 11.58 -23.27 28.46
N PHE A 97 11.63 -22.42 27.43
CA PHE A 97 11.23 -22.75 26.06
C PHE A 97 11.93 -23.99 25.51
N ARG A 98 13.26 -24.09 25.73
CA ARG A 98 14.08 -25.21 25.22
C ARG A 98 13.72 -26.57 25.84
N SER A 99 13.08 -26.58 27.03
CA SER A 99 12.63 -27.82 27.71
C SER A 99 11.36 -28.42 27.12
N LYS A 100 10.64 -27.66 26.28
CA LYS A 100 9.37 -28.10 25.74
C LYS A 100 9.55 -28.92 24.46
N PRO A 101 8.66 -29.88 24.20
CA PRO A 101 8.66 -30.62 22.94
C PRO A 101 8.51 -29.68 21.75
N ALA A 102 9.10 -30.06 20.59
CA ALA A 102 9.20 -29.20 19.41
C ALA A 102 7.84 -28.65 18.93
N TRP A 103 6.74 -29.43 19.03
CA TRP A 103 5.42 -28.96 18.63
C TRP A 103 4.86 -27.83 19.53
N GLN A 104 5.17 -27.84 20.84
CA GLN A 104 4.78 -26.73 21.73
C GLN A 104 5.58 -25.48 21.42
N ARG A 105 6.88 -25.63 21.19
CA ARG A 105 7.75 -24.52 20.77
C ARG A 105 7.29 -23.94 19.43
N LEU A 106 6.88 -24.80 18.50
CA LEU A 106 6.33 -24.38 17.21
C LEU A 106 5.05 -23.53 17.39
N LEU A 107 4.12 -23.94 18.26
CA LEU A 107 2.91 -23.17 18.52
C LEU A 107 3.18 -21.86 19.21
N ILE A 108 4.21 -21.78 20.10
CA ILE A 108 4.64 -20.52 20.70
C ILE A 108 5.13 -19.57 19.60
N MET A 109 5.99 -20.04 18.68
CA MET A 109 6.55 -19.19 17.61
C MET A 109 5.53 -18.77 16.56
N ILE A 110 4.60 -19.65 16.20
CA ILE A 110 3.53 -19.29 15.25
C ILE A 110 2.48 -18.37 15.93
N GLY A 111 2.45 -18.31 17.25
CA GLY A 111 1.42 -17.60 18.02
C GLY A 111 1.24 -16.14 17.62
N GLY A 112 2.32 -15.40 17.46
CA GLY A 112 2.29 -13.99 17.01
C GLY A 112 1.74 -13.84 15.60
N VAL A 113 2.27 -14.65 14.67
CA VAL A 113 1.84 -14.66 13.27
C VAL A 113 0.34 -15.01 13.14
N LEU A 114 -0.09 -16.05 13.87
CA LEU A 114 -1.48 -16.51 13.87
C LEU A 114 -2.43 -15.42 14.36
N VAL A 115 -2.09 -14.75 15.45
CA VAL A 115 -2.92 -13.67 16.02
C VAL A 115 -3.03 -12.52 15.04
N ASN A 116 -1.96 -12.07 14.41
CA ASN A 116 -2.02 -11.01 13.40
C ASN A 116 -2.84 -11.41 12.17
N PHE A 117 -2.71 -12.65 11.71
CA PHE A 117 -3.52 -13.14 10.58
C PHE A 117 -5.02 -13.16 10.92
N VAL A 118 -5.38 -13.75 12.06
CA VAL A 118 -6.78 -13.79 12.54
C VAL A 118 -7.33 -12.39 12.78
N LEU A 119 -6.52 -11.50 13.37
CA LEU A 119 -6.88 -10.11 13.58
C LEU A 119 -7.22 -9.40 12.27
N ALA A 120 -6.40 -9.56 11.24
CA ALA A 120 -6.66 -8.95 9.93
C ALA A 120 -8.00 -9.43 9.34
N LEU A 121 -8.26 -10.75 9.36
CA LEU A 121 -9.52 -11.31 8.87
C LEU A 121 -10.71 -10.80 9.68
N PHE A 122 -10.56 -10.67 10.98
CA PHE A 122 -11.58 -10.11 11.87
C PHE A 122 -11.84 -8.63 11.55
N ILE A 123 -10.80 -7.81 11.40
CA ILE A 123 -10.95 -6.39 11.06
C ILE A 123 -11.64 -6.24 9.71
N TYR A 124 -11.23 -6.98 8.65
CA TYR A 124 -11.92 -6.94 7.36
C TYR A 124 -13.39 -7.33 7.47
N SER A 125 -13.69 -8.35 8.27
CA SER A 125 -15.09 -8.75 8.51
C SER A 125 -15.89 -7.62 9.17
N MET A 126 -15.31 -6.95 10.18
CA MET A 126 -15.97 -5.84 10.87
C MET A 126 -16.11 -4.59 10.00
N ILE A 127 -15.14 -4.34 9.10
CA ILE A 127 -15.25 -3.26 8.11
C ILE A 127 -16.45 -3.54 7.19
N LEU A 128 -16.56 -4.73 6.63
CA LEU A 128 -17.67 -5.10 5.75
C LEU A 128 -19.02 -5.10 6.48
N PHE A 129 -19.05 -5.47 7.75
CA PHE A 129 -20.25 -5.39 8.58
C PHE A 129 -20.70 -3.95 8.81
N HIS A 130 -19.77 -3.04 9.14
CA HIS A 130 -20.09 -1.68 9.55
C HIS A 130 -20.28 -0.70 8.38
N TRP A 131 -19.42 -0.77 7.34
CA TRP A 131 -19.43 0.15 6.20
C TRP A 131 -19.95 -0.49 4.92
N GLY A 132 -20.08 -1.84 4.88
CA GLY A 132 -20.38 -2.56 3.66
C GLY A 132 -19.22 -2.54 2.65
N ASP A 133 -19.51 -2.93 1.42
CA ASP A 133 -18.60 -2.87 0.28
C ASP A 133 -19.19 -1.92 -0.77
N ASN A 134 -18.55 -0.76 -0.96
CA ASN A 134 -19.02 0.29 -1.86
C ASN A 134 -18.01 0.44 -2.98
N TYR A 135 -18.40 0.15 -4.20
CA TYR A 135 -17.50 0.25 -5.35
C TYR A 135 -18.26 0.59 -6.63
N VAL A 136 -17.52 1.11 -7.60
CA VAL A 136 -18.00 1.26 -8.99
C VAL A 136 -17.46 0.09 -9.78
N ALA A 137 -18.35 -0.76 -10.30
CA ALA A 137 -17.92 -1.87 -11.14
C ALA A 137 -17.33 -1.35 -12.46
N THR A 138 -16.24 -1.95 -12.94
CA THR A 138 -15.59 -1.50 -14.20
C THR A 138 -16.55 -1.48 -15.38
N ARG A 139 -17.46 -2.44 -15.46
CA ARG A 139 -18.53 -2.49 -16.49
C ARG A 139 -19.54 -1.34 -16.42
N ASP A 140 -19.69 -0.69 -15.27
CA ASP A 140 -20.60 0.43 -15.04
C ASP A 140 -19.89 1.79 -15.27
N MET A 141 -18.59 1.78 -15.57
CA MET A 141 -17.81 2.96 -15.91
C MET A 141 -18.07 3.40 -17.35
N SER A 142 -19.22 4.04 -17.58
CA SER A 142 -19.78 4.35 -18.89
C SER A 142 -18.89 5.20 -19.80
N TYR A 143 -17.98 5.98 -19.24
CA TYR A 143 -16.98 6.73 -20.04
C TYR A 143 -15.82 5.86 -20.52
N GLY A 144 -15.67 4.63 -19.99
CA GLY A 144 -14.59 3.71 -20.33
C GLY A 144 -13.23 4.16 -19.82
N MET A 145 -12.17 3.60 -20.41
CA MET A 145 -10.80 3.80 -19.98
C MET A 145 -10.01 4.67 -20.96
N LYS A 146 -8.98 5.32 -20.46
CA LYS A 146 -7.94 6.01 -21.22
C LYS A 146 -6.70 5.13 -21.27
N PHE A 147 -6.09 5.00 -22.42
CA PHE A 147 -4.95 4.14 -22.66
C PHE A 147 -3.75 4.92 -23.18
N ASN A 148 -2.54 4.53 -22.79
CA ASN A 148 -1.32 5.09 -23.31
C ASN A 148 -0.96 4.49 -24.70
N THR A 149 0.18 4.88 -25.24
CA THR A 149 0.63 4.44 -26.56
C THR A 149 0.92 2.94 -26.60
N GLU A 150 1.48 2.39 -25.52
CA GLU A 150 1.81 0.97 -25.40
C GLU A 150 0.53 0.10 -25.38
N ALA A 151 -0.44 0.45 -24.56
CA ALA A 151 -1.73 -0.23 -24.54
C ALA A 151 -2.45 -0.15 -25.90
N LYS A 152 -2.39 1.00 -26.58
CA LYS A 152 -2.96 1.17 -27.92
C LYS A 152 -2.27 0.29 -28.98
N ALA A 153 -0.96 0.05 -28.84
CA ALA A 153 -0.25 -0.89 -29.70
C ALA A 153 -0.72 -2.34 -29.54
N LEU A 154 -1.26 -2.70 -28.37
CA LEU A 154 -1.90 -3.99 -28.11
C LEU A 154 -3.37 -4.05 -28.54
N GLY A 155 -3.90 -2.99 -29.14
CA GLY A 155 -5.24 -2.93 -29.72
C GLY A 155 -6.30 -2.26 -28.86
N PHE A 156 -5.98 -1.77 -27.66
CA PHE A 156 -6.91 -0.96 -26.86
C PHE A 156 -7.20 0.39 -27.53
N GLN A 157 -8.39 0.92 -27.26
CA GLN A 157 -8.80 2.26 -27.71
C GLN A 157 -9.37 3.03 -26.52
N ASP A 158 -9.20 4.36 -26.55
CA ASP A 158 -9.82 5.23 -25.55
C ASP A 158 -11.34 5.01 -25.56
N LYS A 159 -11.92 4.94 -24.36
CA LYS A 159 -13.32 4.63 -24.04
C LYS A 159 -13.70 3.15 -24.14
N ASP A 160 -12.76 2.23 -24.34
CA ASP A 160 -13.06 0.81 -24.11
C ASP A 160 -13.43 0.61 -22.62
N ILE A 161 -14.47 -0.18 -22.38
CA ILE A 161 -14.87 -0.59 -21.02
C ILE A 161 -14.27 -1.97 -20.79
N LEU A 162 -13.47 -2.10 -19.73
CA LEU A 162 -12.86 -3.37 -19.33
C LEU A 162 -13.90 -4.24 -18.60
N VAL A 163 -14.05 -5.50 -19.00
CA VAL A 163 -15.03 -6.43 -18.45
C VAL A 163 -14.36 -7.56 -17.67
N SER A 164 -13.50 -8.33 -18.33
CA SER A 164 -12.84 -9.50 -17.74
C SER A 164 -11.57 -9.85 -18.48
N THR A 165 -10.78 -10.74 -17.90
CA THR A 165 -9.67 -11.45 -18.55
C THR A 165 -9.95 -12.95 -18.56
N ASP A 166 -9.06 -13.73 -19.15
CA ASP A 166 -9.01 -15.19 -18.99
C ASP A 166 -8.71 -15.64 -17.56
N LEU A 167 -8.27 -14.72 -16.66
CA LEU A 167 -8.02 -14.96 -15.25
C LEU A 167 -9.21 -14.62 -14.34
N GLY A 168 -10.19 -13.85 -14.82
CA GLY A 168 -11.38 -13.47 -14.08
C GLY A 168 -12.00 -12.13 -14.47
N GLU A 169 -13.09 -11.79 -13.82
CA GLU A 169 -13.78 -10.51 -14.03
C GLU A 169 -13.08 -9.38 -13.29
N PHE A 170 -13.11 -8.18 -13.87
CA PHE A 170 -12.71 -6.97 -13.18
C PHE A 170 -13.85 -6.50 -12.26
N LYS A 171 -13.58 -6.42 -10.95
CA LYS A 171 -14.56 -5.92 -10.00
C LYS A 171 -14.59 -4.39 -10.03
N THR A 172 -13.44 -3.76 -9.86
CA THR A 172 -13.29 -2.31 -9.78
C THR A 172 -11.96 -1.86 -10.40
N PHE A 173 -11.79 -0.55 -10.54
CA PHE A 173 -10.54 0.04 -11.03
C PHE A 173 -9.56 0.22 -9.86
N ASP A 174 -8.73 -0.79 -9.64
CA ASP A 174 -7.74 -0.85 -8.56
C ASP A 174 -6.44 -1.55 -8.99
N GLY A 175 -5.59 -1.90 -8.03
CA GLY A 175 -4.32 -2.61 -8.28
C GLY A 175 -4.51 -4.01 -8.87
N ASP A 176 -5.59 -4.70 -8.53
CA ASP A 176 -5.89 -6.04 -9.06
C ASP A 176 -6.19 -6.00 -10.56
N LEU A 177 -6.76 -4.89 -11.07
CA LEU A 177 -6.95 -4.69 -12.50
C LEU A 177 -5.61 -4.71 -13.24
N TYR A 178 -4.60 -4.00 -12.76
CA TYR A 178 -3.26 -4.00 -13.36
C TYR A 178 -2.59 -5.36 -13.27
N ARG A 179 -2.73 -6.06 -12.13
CA ARG A 179 -2.21 -7.42 -11.96
C ARG A 179 -2.84 -8.38 -12.95
N ASN A 180 -4.17 -8.38 -13.06
CA ASN A 180 -4.88 -9.23 -13.99
C ASN A 180 -4.51 -8.92 -15.46
N LEU A 181 -4.41 -7.65 -15.84
CA LEU A 181 -3.98 -7.27 -17.19
C LEU A 181 -2.54 -7.70 -17.47
N SER A 182 -1.64 -7.66 -16.51
CA SER A 182 -0.23 -7.99 -16.70
C SER A 182 0.00 -9.47 -17.00
N GLU A 183 -0.82 -10.35 -16.45
CA GLU A 183 -0.69 -11.81 -16.53
C GLU A 183 -1.65 -12.45 -17.56
N ALA A 184 -2.67 -11.71 -17.99
CA ALA A 184 -3.70 -12.22 -18.89
C ALA A 184 -3.20 -12.41 -20.32
N LYS A 185 -3.69 -13.45 -20.99
CA LYS A 185 -3.50 -13.68 -22.43
C LYS A 185 -4.65 -13.15 -23.27
N GLN A 186 -5.79 -12.92 -22.65
CA GLN A 186 -6.97 -12.36 -23.30
C GLN A 186 -7.68 -11.39 -22.36
N VAL A 187 -8.22 -10.32 -22.94
CA VAL A 187 -9.09 -9.37 -22.25
C VAL A 187 -10.37 -9.13 -23.03
N ASN A 188 -11.49 -9.22 -22.34
CA ASN A 188 -12.82 -8.90 -22.87
C ASN A 188 -13.14 -7.46 -22.57
N ILE A 189 -13.53 -6.73 -23.60
CA ILE A 189 -13.88 -5.31 -23.54
C ILE A 189 -15.24 -5.05 -24.19
N ILE A 190 -15.84 -3.90 -23.88
CA ILE A 190 -16.96 -3.36 -24.64
C ILE A 190 -16.46 -2.10 -25.36
N ARG A 191 -16.50 -2.11 -26.69
CA ARG A 191 -16.13 -1.00 -27.56
C ARG A 191 -17.34 -0.51 -28.31
N GLN A 192 -17.75 0.74 -28.09
CA GLN A 192 -18.94 1.33 -28.72
C GLN A 192 -20.19 0.44 -28.57
N GLY A 193 -20.39 -0.13 -27.38
CA GLY A 193 -21.50 -1.02 -27.04
C GLY A 193 -21.39 -2.47 -27.58
N LYS A 194 -20.30 -2.82 -28.28
CA LYS A 194 -20.09 -4.17 -28.82
C LYS A 194 -19.02 -4.92 -28.02
N PRO A 195 -19.27 -6.16 -27.61
CA PRO A 195 -18.26 -6.97 -26.95
C PRO A 195 -17.14 -7.35 -27.92
N MET A 196 -15.91 -7.29 -27.47
CA MET A 196 -14.71 -7.67 -28.22
C MET A 196 -13.70 -8.34 -27.28
N THR A 197 -12.87 -9.21 -27.83
CA THR A 197 -11.74 -9.82 -27.12
C THR A 197 -10.44 -9.36 -27.77
N LEU A 198 -9.48 -8.90 -26.96
CA LEU A 198 -8.13 -8.58 -27.39
C LEU A 198 -7.15 -9.62 -26.84
N ASN A 199 -6.12 -9.95 -27.60
CA ASN A 199 -5.04 -10.81 -27.13
C ASN A 199 -3.95 -9.97 -26.48
N LEU A 200 -3.42 -10.47 -25.36
CA LEU A 200 -2.35 -9.86 -24.58
C LEU A 200 -1.14 -10.81 -24.54
N PRO A 201 0.08 -10.30 -24.31
CA PRO A 201 1.29 -11.14 -24.24
C PRO A 201 1.30 -12.12 -23.06
N GLY A 202 0.63 -11.78 -21.93
CA GLY A 202 0.57 -12.59 -20.72
C GLY A 202 1.76 -12.41 -19.78
N ASP A 203 2.64 -11.46 -20.04
CA ASP A 203 3.87 -11.18 -19.31
C ASP A 203 4.20 -9.68 -19.26
N LEU A 204 3.19 -8.82 -19.29
CA LEU A 204 3.39 -7.38 -19.15
C LEU A 204 3.96 -7.04 -17.76
N ASN A 205 4.85 -6.06 -17.70
CA ASN A 205 5.38 -5.62 -16.43
C ASN A 205 4.38 -4.68 -15.72
N MET A 206 3.75 -5.17 -14.66
CA MET A 206 2.76 -4.40 -13.89
C MET A 206 3.34 -3.07 -13.36
N LEU A 207 4.60 -3.05 -12.90
CA LEU A 207 5.21 -1.83 -12.36
C LEU A 207 5.39 -0.77 -13.45
N ASP A 208 5.76 -1.17 -14.67
CA ASP A 208 5.88 -0.25 -15.80
C ASP A 208 4.50 0.28 -16.20
N MET A 209 3.47 -0.57 -16.19
CA MET A 209 2.10 -0.17 -16.47
C MET A 209 1.60 0.92 -15.51
N ILE A 210 1.93 0.80 -14.22
CA ILE A 210 1.49 1.75 -13.17
C ILE A 210 2.32 3.04 -13.18
N LYS A 211 3.65 2.93 -13.38
CA LYS A 211 4.59 4.05 -13.30
C LYS A 211 4.73 4.85 -14.59
N SER A 212 4.31 4.29 -15.72
CA SER A 212 4.36 5.01 -17.00
C SER A 212 3.56 6.33 -16.90
N SER A 213 4.04 7.35 -17.59
CA SER A 213 3.36 8.63 -17.71
C SER A 213 3.12 8.97 -19.19
N PRO A 214 1.86 8.91 -19.68
CA PRO A 214 0.63 8.50 -18.98
C PRO A 214 0.62 7.00 -18.66
N ARG A 215 -0.15 6.60 -17.64
CA ARG A 215 -0.32 5.20 -17.22
C ARG A 215 -0.83 4.33 -18.36
N PHE A 216 -0.51 3.03 -18.32
CA PHE A 216 -0.97 2.06 -19.31
C PHE A 216 -2.49 2.12 -19.50
N VAL A 217 -3.23 2.17 -18.41
CA VAL A 217 -4.68 2.37 -18.36
C VAL A 217 -5.04 3.32 -17.23
N ASP A 218 -6.02 4.19 -17.46
CA ASP A 218 -6.58 5.10 -16.47
C ASP A 218 -8.07 5.30 -16.76
N LEU A 219 -8.82 5.93 -15.86
CA LEU A 219 -10.21 6.31 -16.14
C LEU A 219 -10.24 7.36 -17.26
N TYR A 220 -11.12 7.20 -18.24
CA TYR A 220 -11.37 8.26 -19.19
C TYR A 220 -12.20 9.36 -18.56
N VAL A 221 -11.64 10.54 -18.43
CA VAL A 221 -12.32 11.71 -17.84
C VAL A 221 -12.64 12.70 -18.96
N PRO A 222 -13.92 12.92 -19.28
CA PRO A 222 -14.33 13.97 -20.22
C PRO A 222 -13.85 15.34 -19.75
N LEU A 223 -13.50 16.21 -20.69
CA LEU A 223 -13.13 17.59 -20.39
C LEU A 223 -14.42 18.43 -20.30
N GLN A 224 -14.90 18.67 -19.10
CA GLN A 224 -16.14 19.40 -18.82
C GLN A 224 -15.94 20.39 -17.68
N ILE A 225 -16.04 21.67 -17.96
CA ILE A 225 -15.91 22.73 -16.95
C ILE A 225 -17.15 22.71 -16.07
N ASP A 226 -17.00 22.36 -14.79
CA ASP A 226 -18.06 22.44 -13.79
C ASP A 226 -18.11 23.83 -13.15
N SER A 227 -16.96 24.35 -12.73
CA SER A 227 -16.84 25.70 -12.16
C SER A 227 -15.46 26.29 -12.43
N VAL A 228 -15.34 27.61 -12.39
CA VAL A 228 -14.11 28.36 -12.63
C VAL A 228 -13.69 29.05 -11.35
N MET A 229 -12.41 28.92 -11.02
CA MET A 229 -11.82 29.55 -9.84
C MET A 229 -11.68 31.07 -10.07
N LYS A 230 -12.04 31.84 -9.06
CA LYS A 230 -11.85 33.30 -9.10
C LYS A 230 -10.37 33.67 -9.27
N ASP A 231 -10.11 34.70 -10.02
CA ASP A 231 -8.75 35.25 -10.28
C ASP A 231 -7.76 34.25 -10.90
N SER A 232 -8.29 33.20 -11.57
CA SER A 232 -7.52 32.17 -12.26
C SER A 232 -7.27 32.51 -13.74
N PRO A 233 -6.33 31.80 -14.40
CA PRO A 233 -6.18 31.88 -15.85
C PRO A 233 -7.50 31.57 -16.61
N ALA A 234 -8.26 30.57 -16.19
CA ALA A 234 -9.56 30.24 -16.78
C ALA A 234 -10.57 31.40 -16.63
N SER A 235 -10.60 32.07 -15.48
CA SER A 235 -11.43 33.26 -15.24
C SER A 235 -11.05 34.45 -16.15
N LYS A 236 -9.74 34.65 -16.37
CA LYS A 236 -9.24 35.72 -17.26
C LYS A 236 -9.61 35.50 -18.72
N LEU A 237 -9.79 34.23 -19.14
CA LEU A 237 -10.31 33.89 -20.46
C LEU A 237 -11.83 34.03 -20.57
N GLY A 238 -12.52 34.33 -19.47
CA GLY A 238 -13.98 34.39 -19.41
C GLY A 238 -14.65 33.03 -19.62
N LEU A 239 -13.97 31.95 -19.24
CA LEU A 239 -14.52 30.60 -19.27
C LEU A 239 -15.62 30.46 -18.20
N ALA A 240 -16.65 29.68 -18.51
CA ALA A 240 -17.77 29.41 -17.66
C ALA A 240 -18.19 27.93 -17.76
N LYS A 241 -19.07 27.51 -16.86
CA LYS A 241 -19.71 26.19 -16.93
C LYS A 241 -20.42 26.00 -18.30
N GLY A 242 -20.11 24.88 -18.93
CA GLY A 242 -20.66 24.52 -20.25
C GLY A 242 -19.74 24.88 -21.43
N ASP A 243 -18.73 25.73 -21.24
CA ASP A 243 -17.70 25.98 -22.26
C ASP A 243 -16.83 24.73 -22.43
N LYS A 244 -16.28 24.53 -23.63
CA LYS A 244 -15.45 23.37 -23.97
C LYS A 244 -14.07 23.81 -24.45
N ILE A 245 -13.02 23.38 -23.76
CA ILE A 245 -11.65 23.57 -24.23
C ILE A 245 -11.41 22.56 -25.37
N LEU A 246 -10.97 23.04 -26.53
CA LEU A 246 -10.73 22.24 -27.73
C LEU A 246 -9.26 21.98 -27.96
N ALA A 247 -8.38 22.93 -27.63
CA ALA A 247 -6.95 22.80 -27.77
C ALA A 247 -6.19 23.67 -26.78
N ILE A 248 -5.01 23.24 -26.39
CA ILE A 248 -4.00 24.01 -25.65
C ILE A 248 -2.67 23.91 -26.39
N ASN A 249 -1.97 25.05 -26.57
CA ASN A 249 -0.70 25.14 -27.31
C ASN A 249 -0.76 24.46 -28.69
N ASN A 250 -1.86 24.69 -29.44
CA ASN A 250 -2.17 24.10 -30.73
C ASN A 250 -2.35 22.57 -30.72
N LYS A 251 -2.33 21.91 -29.58
CA LYS A 251 -2.65 20.49 -29.46
C LYS A 251 -4.10 20.30 -29.09
N LYS A 252 -4.82 19.52 -29.91
CA LYS A 252 -6.22 19.16 -29.64
C LYS A 252 -6.29 18.32 -28.37
N VAL A 253 -7.25 18.65 -27.51
CA VAL A 253 -7.54 17.91 -26.30
C VAL A 253 -9.02 17.49 -26.32
N VAL A 254 -9.28 16.19 -26.10
CA VAL A 254 -10.63 15.63 -26.14
C VAL A 254 -11.04 15.04 -24.79
N SER A 255 -10.10 14.98 -23.82
CA SER A 255 -10.31 14.50 -22.47
C SER A 255 -9.54 15.36 -21.48
N PHE A 256 -9.96 15.32 -20.23
CA PHE A 256 -9.24 15.97 -19.14
C PHE A 256 -7.87 15.34 -18.92
N ASN A 257 -7.73 14.03 -19.17
CA ASN A 257 -6.43 13.35 -19.15
C ASN A 257 -5.43 13.99 -20.14
N GLU A 258 -5.85 14.25 -21.39
CA GLU A 258 -5.00 14.92 -22.40
C GLU A 258 -4.68 16.37 -22.00
N PHE A 259 -5.66 17.08 -21.44
CA PHE A 259 -5.46 18.43 -20.93
C PHE A 259 -4.40 18.45 -19.83
N GLN A 260 -4.43 17.52 -18.89
CA GLN A 260 -3.42 17.39 -17.82
C GLN A 260 -2.03 17.05 -18.39
N ILE A 261 -1.94 16.19 -19.40
CA ILE A 261 -0.66 15.88 -20.08
C ILE A 261 -0.06 17.15 -20.69
N GLU A 262 -0.86 18.00 -21.32
CA GLU A 262 -0.36 19.25 -21.91
C GLU A 262 0.04 20.27 -20.82
N LEU A 263 -0.63 20.30 -19.67
CA LEU A 263 -0.16 21.10 -18.53
C LEU A 263 1.17 20.57 -17.98
N GLY A 264 1.35 19.26 -17.85
CA GLY A 264 2.62 18.65 -17.43
C GLY A 264 3.77 19.01 -18.39
N ARG A 265 3.52 19.05 -19.72
CA ARG A 265 4.54 19.54 -20.68
C ARG A 265 4.93 21.00 -20.45
N VAL A 266 3.99 21.85 -20.03
CA VAL A 266 4.32 23.23 -19.64
C VAL A 266 5.22 23.23 -18.40
N GLU A 267 4.98 22.34 -17.46
CA GLU A 267 5.84 22.16 -16.27
C GLU A 267 7.25 21.72 -16.64
N ASP A 268 7.39 20.76 -17.55
CA ASP A 268 8.69 20.30 -18.05
C ASP A 268 9.49 21.44 -18.72
N VAL A 269 8.81 22.24 -19.55
CA VAL A 269 9.43 23.43 -20.18
C VAL A 269 9.78 24.47 -19.14
N LEU A 270 8.92 24.70 -18.16
CA LEU A 270 9.17 25.66 -17.07
C LEU A 270 10.36 25.23 -16.21
N ALA A 271 10.49 23.93 -15.93
CA ALA A 271 11.62 23.38 -15.16
C ALA A 271 12.97 23.57 -15.85
N SER A 272 12.98 23.68 -17.18
CA SER A 272 14.17 23.94 -18.00
C SER A 272 14.42 25.42 -18.28
N ALA A 273 13.57 26.32 -17.78
CA ALA A 273 13.69 27.76 -18.01
C ALA A 273 14.84 28.37 -17.18
N GLU A 274 15.80 29.03 -17.84
CA GLU A 274 16.97 29.63 -17.18
C GLU A 274 16.74 31.09 -16.81
N THR A 275 15.82 31.79 -17.48
CA THR A 275 15.55 33.21 -17.24
C THR A 275 14.08 33.48 -16.89
N PRO A 276 13.77 34.61 -16.21
CA PRO A 276 12.39 35.02 -15.96
C PRO A 276 11.55 35.18 -17.24
N GLN A 277 12.19 35.56 -18.35
CA GLN A 277 11.54 35.67 -19.66
C GLN A 277 11.17 34.29 -20.22
N ASP A 278 12.05 33.28 -20.07
CA ASP A 278 11.77 31.90 -20.50
C ASP A 278 10.65 31.30 -19.66
N SER A 279 10.65 31.56 -18.35
CA SER A 279 9.57 31.16 -17.45
C SER A 279 8.22 31.78 -17.86
N ALA A 280 8.19 33.07 -18.15
CA ALA A 280 6.96 33.73 -18.61
C ALA A 280 6.49 33.22 -19.96
N ARG A 281 7.42 32.88 -20.88
CA ARG A 281 7.10 32.27 -22.17
C ARG A 281 6.54 30.87 -21.99
N ALA A 282 7.16 30.03 -21.14
CA ALA A 282 6.69 28.70 -20.82
C ALA A 282 5.26 28.69 -20.24
N LEU A 283 4.98 29.62 -19.34
CA LEU A 283 3.67 29.77 -18.72
C LEU A 283 2.59 30.40 -19.62
N THR A 284 2.97 30.98 -20.79
CA THR A 284 2.00 31.58 -21.70
C THR A 284 1.41 30.51 -22.61
N ALA A 285 0.15 30.11 -22.33
CA ALA A 285 -0.55 29.10 -23.10
C ALA A 285 -1.52 29.73 -24.10
N GLN A 286 -1.55 29.18 -25.33
CA GLN A 286 -2.60 29.45 -26.30
C GLN A 286 -3.74 28.46 -26.10
N VAL A 287 -4.95 28.97 -25.90
CA VAL A 287 -6.13 28.13 -25.65
C VAL A 287 -7.18 28.38 -26.71
N THR A 288 -7.67 27.29 -27.33
CA THR A 288 -8.85 27.35 -28.22
C THR A 288 -10.00 26.72 -27.46
N TYR A 289 -11.10 27.44 -27.35
CA TYR A 289 -12.28 26.94 -26.65
C TYR A 289 -13.58 27.34 -27.34
N LEU A 290 -14.62 26.52 -27.18
CA LEU A 290 -15.96 26.73 -27.67
C LEU A 290 -16.81 27.22 -26.49
N LYS A 291 -17.40 28.39 -26.66
CA LYS A 291 -18.38 28.92 -25.70
C LYS A 291 -19.71 28.20 -25.82
N ALA A 292 -20.46 28.18 -24.74
CA ALA A 292 -21.84 27.68 -24.75
C ALA A 292 -22.75 28.42 -25.76
N SER A 293 -22.41 29.67 -26.12
CA SER A 293 -23.07 30.43 -27.21
C SER A 293 -22.81 29.86 -28.62
N GLY A 294 -21.85 28.94 -28.80
CA GLY A 294 -21.45 28.39 -30.10
C GLY A 294 -20.22 29.05 -30.71
N ASP A 295 -19.68 30.11 -30.11
CA ASP A 295 -18.52 30.83 -30.62
C ASP A 295 -17.20 30.13 -30.28
N THR A 296 -16.37 29.90 -31.28
CA THR A 296 -15.00 29.40 -31.06
C THR A 296 -14.05 30.57 -30.88
N VAL A 297 -13.37 30.61 -29.72
CA VAL A 297 -12.43 31.66 -29.35
C VAL A 297 -11.02 31.08 -29.24
N LYS A 298 -10.03 31.80 -29.78
CA LYS A 298 -8.61 31.50 -29.59
C LYS A 298 -7.98 32.67 -28.84
N SER A 299 -7.40 32.40 -27.68
CA SER A 299 -6.82 33.43 -26.83
C SER A 299 -5.56 32.91 -26.12
N SER A 300 -4.71 33.80 -25.68
CA SER A 300 -3.53 33.50 -24.89
C SER A 300 -3.76 33.86 -23.43
N VAL A 301 -3.25 33.05 -22.51
CA VAL A 301 -3.34 33.30 -21.07
C VAL A 301 -2.06 32.90 -20.37
N LEU A 302 -1.69 33.64 -19.36
CA LEU A 302 -0.59 33.31 -18.47
C LEU A 302 -1.09 32.32 -17.40
N LEU A 303 -0.55 31.10 -17.41
CA LEU A 303 -0.86 30.05 -16.43
C LEU A 303 -0.24 30.42 -15.08
N LYS A 304 -0.75 29.82 -14.00
CA LYS A 304 -0.27 30.04 -12.63
C LYS A 304 0.60 28.87 -12.19
N SER A 305 1.86 29.11 -11.90
CA SER A 305 2.73 28.13 -11.24
C SER A 305 2.51 28.17 -9.73
N THR A 306 2.40 26.99 -9.11
CA THR A 306 2.24 26.77 -7.67
C THR A 306 3.17 25.64 -7.23
N GLU A 307 3.32 25.43 -5.91
CA GLU A 307 4.05 24.27 -5.37
C GLU A 307 3.48 22.92 -5.83
N GLU A 308 2.19 22.89 -6.18
CA GLU A 308 1.49 21.70 -6.68
C GLU A 308 1.50 21.58 -8.21
N GLY A 309 2.32 22.37 -8.91
CA GLY A 309 2.43 22.41 -10.38
C GLY A 309 1.71 23.58 -11.05
N VAL A 310 1.60 23.52 -12.38
CA VAL A 310 0.96 24.55 -13.20
C VAL A 310 -0.56 24.39 -13.16
N LYS A 311 -1.27 25.46 -12.78
CA LYS A 311 -2.73 25.48 -12.63
C LYS A 311 -3.38 26.36 -13.70
N PHE A 312 -4.45 25.84 -14.27
CA PHE A 312 -5.31 26.56 -15.21
C PHE A 312 -6.49 27.25 -14.51
N GLY A 313 -7.00 26.61 -13.46
CA GLY A 313 -7.97 27.20 -12.53
C GLY A 313 -9.43 27.00 -12.87
N PHE A 314 -9.80 25.79 -13.22
CA PHE A 314 -11.20 25.34 -13.22
C PHE A 314 -11.30 23.96 -12.54
N TYR A 315 -12.51 23.63 -12.08
CA TYR A 315 -12.86 22.30 -11.64
C TYR A 315 -13.51 21.54 -12.79
N ASN A 316 -12.94 20.37 -13.12
CA ASN A 316 -13.55 19.47 -14.10
C ASN A 316 -14.68 18.68 -13.42
N HIS A 317 -15.71 18.36 -14.18
CA HIS A 317 -16.77 17.49 -13.68
C HIS A 317 -16.21 16.13 -13.24
N SER A 318 -16.61 15.67 -12.06
CA SER A 318 -16.16 14.38 -11.53
C SER A 318 -17.00 13.25 -12.13
N VAL A 319 -16.37 12.40 -12.94
CA VAL A 319 -17.03 11.22 -13.53
C VAL A 319 -17.58 10.24 -12.49
N LEU A 320 -17.04 10.26 -11.26
CA LEU A 320 -17.51 9.40 -10.18
C LEU A 320 -18.97 9.72 -9.76
N LEU A 321 -19.44 10.95 -10.02
CA LEU A 321 -20.81 11.35 -9.75
C LEU A 321 -21.81 10.75 -10.75
N ASP A 322 -21.32 10.35 -11.94
CA ASP A 322 -22.14 9.81 -13.02
C ASP A 322 -22.22 8.27 -12.98
N TYR A 323 -21.34 7.64 -12.21
CA TYR A 323 -21.27 6.20 -12.13
C TYR A 323 -22.22 5.63 -11.10
N LYS A 324 -22.78 4.46 -11.41
CA LYS A 324 -23.60 3.71 -10.47
C LYS A 324 -22.68 3.09 -9.41
N ILE A 325 -22.86 3.53 -8.16
CA ILE A 325 -22.18 2.92 -7.02
C ILE A 325 -22.94 1.65 -6.65
N THR A 326 -22.24 0.52 -6.61
CA THR A 326 -22.77 -0.73 -6.07
C THR A 326 -22.53 -0.73 -4.56
N HIS A 327 -23.63 -0.85 -3.81
CA HIS A 327 -23.63 -0.96 -2.35
C HIS A 327 -23.95 -2.40 -1.96
N VAL A 328 -23.05 -3.07 -1.27
CA VAL A 328 -23.26 -4.41 -0.72
C VAL A 328 -23.19 -4.32 0.79
N ASN A 329 -24.31 -4.53 1.45
CA ASN A 329 -24.36 -4.58 2.91
C ASN A 329 -24.31 -6.02 3.38
N TYR A 330 -23.56 -6.30 4.43
CA TYR A 330 -23.42 -7.62 5.01
C TYR A 330 -24.03 -7.64 6.42
N GLY A 331 -24.84 -8.65 6.72
CA GLY A 331 -25.21 -8.96 8.10
C GLY A 331 -23.98 -9.42 8.91
N PHE A 332 -24.10 -9.40 10.25
CA PHE A 332 -22.98 -9.77 11.13
C PHE A 332 -22.33 -11.10 10.75
N PHE A 333 -23.12 -12.17 10.59
CA PHE A 333 -22.58 -13.50 10.24
C PHE A 333 -22.12 -13.59 8.78
N GLU A 334 -22.73 -12.85 7.87
CA GLU A 334 -22.38 -12.81 6.46
C GLU A 334 -21.05 -12.07 6.21
N SER A 335 -20.70 -11.14 7.09
CA SER A 335 -19.46 -10.38 6.99
C SER A 335 -18.21 -11.25 7.20
N PHE A 336 -18.28 -12.35 7.98
CA PHE A 336 -17.11 -13.20 8.24
C PHE A 336 -16.62 -13.92 6.97
N PRO A 337 -17.46 -14.70 6.23
CA PRO A 337 -16.97 -15.33 5.00
C PRO A 337 -16.52 -14.28 3.96
N ALA A 338 -17.21 -13.13 3.88
CA ALA A 338 -16.82 -12.05 2.98
C ALA A 338 -15.47 -11.42 3.38
N GLY A 339 -15.26 -11.13 4.66
CA GLY A 339 -14.01 -10.56 5.20
C GLY A 339 -12.83 -11.54 5.08
N ILE A 340 -13.06 -12.83 5.32
CA ILE A 340 -12.05 -13.87 5.11
C ILE A 340 -11.64 -13.91 3.63
N LYS A 341 -12.62 -13.91 2.71
CA LYS A 341 -12.34 -13.87 1.27
C LYS A 341 -11.58 -12.61 0.87
N TYR A 342 -11.97 -11.45 1.42
CA TYR A 342 -11.29 -10.18 1.17
C TYR A 342 -9.84 -10.24 1.64
N GLY A 343 -9.59 -10.62 2.90
CA GLY A 343 -8.25 -10.72 3.46
C GLY A 343 -7.37 -11.75 2.75
N TRP A 344 -7.96 -12.87 2.31
CA TRP A 344 -7.25 -13.87 1.50
C TRP A 344 -6.82 -13.30 0.14
N ASN A 345 -7.68 -12.54 -0.52
CA ASN A 345 -7.35 -11.90 -1.80
C ASN A 345 -6.22 -10.87 -1.62
N VAL A 346 -6.25 -10.08 -0.54
CA VAL A 346 -5.17 -9.15 -0.19
C VAL A 346 -3.85 -9.90 0.01
N LEU A 347 -3.87 -11.00 0.76
CA LEU A 347 -2.67 -11.83 0.97
C LEU A 347 -2.16 -12.41 -0.35
N ALA A 348 -3.05 -13.01 -1.15
CA ALA A 348 -2.69 -13.62 -2.43
C ALA A 348 -2.09 -12.58 -3.40
N GLY A 349 -2.68 -11.39 -3.46
CA GLY A 349 -2.14 -10.27 -4.21
C GLY A 349 -0.75 -9.86 -3.75
N TYR A 350 -0.56 -9.68 -2.44
CA TYR A 350 0.73 -9.30 -1.87
C TYR A 350 1.82 -10.36 -2.15
N VAL A 351 1.49 -11.64 -1.99
CA VAL A 351 2.41 -12.75 -2.33
C VAL A 351 2.74 -12.76 -3.81
N GLY A 352 1.77 -12.55 -4.69
CA GLY A 352 1.98 -12.43 -6.13
C GLY A 352 2.91 -11.28 -6.53
N ASP A 353 2.84 -10.17 -5.79
CA ASP A 353 3.67 -8.99 -6.04
C ASP A 353 5.12 -9.14 -5.54
N MET A 354 5.40 -10.12 -4.66
CA MET A 354 6.76 -10.38 -4.17
C MET A 354 7.78 -10.65 -5.29
N LYS A 355 7.33 -11.17 -6.45
CA LYS A 355 8.19 -11.36 -7.64
C LYS A 355 8.84 -10.05 -8.11
N TYR A 356 8.18 -8.90 -7.90
CA TYR A 356 8.69 -7.59 -8.31
C TYR A 356 9.76 -7.03 -7.36
N VAL A 357 9.79 -7.47 -6.08
CA VAL A 357 10.77 -6.98 -5.08
C VAL A 357 12.20 -7.23 -5.55
N PHE A 358 12.43 -8.33 -6.26
CA PHE A 358 13.76 -8.70 -6.79
C PHE A 358 14.10 -8.04 -8.14
N SER A 359 13.21 -7.22 -8.68
CA SER A 359 13.49 -6.41 -9.87
C SER A 359 14.21 -5.10 -9.49
N LYS A 360 14.90 -4.49 -10.47
CA LYS A 360 15.57 -3.19 -10.26
C LYS A 360 14.58 -2.08 -9.90
N GLU A 361 13.42 -2.10 -10.52
CA GLU A 361 12.32 -1.17 -10.30
C GLU A 361 11.66 -1.41 -8.93
N GLY A 362 11.51 -2.68 -8.55
CA GLY A 362 10.98 -3.07 -7.25
C GLY A 362 11.90 -2.68 -6.09
N ALA A 363 13.21 -2.87 -6.23
CA ALA A 363 14.18 -2.44 -5.22
C ALA A 363 14.11 -0.93 -4.94
N LYS A 364 13.94 -0.12 -6.00
CA LYS A 364 13.70 1.33 -5.87
C LYS A 364 12.33 1.67 -5.27
N SER A 365 11.38 0.74 -5.35
CA SER A 365 10.02 0.93 -4.81
C SER A 365 9.90 0.53 -3.35
N LEU A 366 10.91 -0.15 -2.78
CA LEU A 366 10.93 -0.46 -1.36
C LEU A 366 10.81 0.83 -0.55
N GLY A 367 9.78 0.90 0.28
CA GLY A 367 9.51 2.02 1.17
C GLY A 367 9.77 1.68 2.62
N GLY A 368 10.24 2.66 3.39
CA GLY A 368 10.40 2.58 4.82
C GLY A 368 9.18 3.14 5.57
N PHE A 369 9.43 3.72 6.75
CA PHE A 369 8.36 4.28 7.59
C PHE A 369 7.64 5.47 6.94
N GLY A 370 8.33 6.26 6.11
CA GLY A 370 7.73 7.36 5.36
C GLY A 370 6.70 6.86 4.34
N ALA A 371 7.06 5.83 3.57
CA ALA A 371 6.15 5.20 2.63
C ALA A 371 4.94 4.56 3.34
N LEU A 372 5.15 3.82 4.45
CA LEU A 372 4.06 3.26 5.24
C LEU A 372 3.13 4.34 5.81
N GLY A 373 3.70 5.44 6.33
CA GLY A 373 2.91 6.58 6.80
C GLY A 373 2.11 7.25 5.68
N SER A 374 2.62 7.25 4.44
CA SER A 374 1.91 7.82 3.30
C SER A 374 0.65 7.08 2.90
N LEU A 375 0.51 5.80 3.29
CA LEU A 375 -0.69 4.99 3.04
C LEU A 375 -1.90 5.47 3.86
N PHE A 376 -1.67 6.13 4.99
CA PHE A 376 -2.74 6.67 5.82
C PHE A 376 -3.26 8.00 5.26
N PRO A 377 -4.57 8.28 5.42
CA PRO A 377 -5.17 9.52 4.92
C PRO A 377 -4.64 10.75 5.68
N SER A 378 -4.66 11.91 5.00
CA SER A 378 -4.26 13.20 5.57
C SER A 378 -5.26 13.77 6.58
N VAL A 379 -6.48 13.24 6.60
CA VAL A 379 -7.54 13.56 7.56
C VAL A 379 -7.91 12.26 8.26
N TRP A 380 -8.27 12.34 9.54
CA TRP A 380 -8.65 11.15 10.29
C TRP A 380 -9.92 10.51 9.74
N ASP A 381 -9.80 9.28 9.26
CA ASP A 381 -10.89 8.46 8.73
C ASP A 381 -10.80 7.05 9.33
N TRP A 382 -11.80 6.67 10.11
CA TRP A 382 -11.81 5.37 10.79
C TRP A 382 -11.91 4.18 9.83
N HIS A 383 -12.61 4.34 8.71
CA HIS A 383 -12.70 3.28 7.70
C HIS A 383 -11.32 3.02 7.06
N ALA A 384 -10.67 4.08 6.60
CA ALA A 384 -9.33 3.99 6.02
C ALA A 384 -8.28 3.53 7.05
N PHE A 385 -8.38 4.00 8.31
CA PHE A 385 -7.50 3.57 9.40
C PHE A 385 -7.57 2.05 9.62
N TRP A 386 -8.78 1.49 9.74
CA TRP A 386 -8.93 0.05 9.95
C TRP A 386 -8.56 -0.78 8.72
N LEU A 387 -8.84 -0.28 7.50
CA LEU A 387 -8.37 -0.90 6.25
C LEU A 387 -6.86 -1.03 6.22
N MET A 388 -6.14 0.06 6.52
CA MET A 388 -4.67 0.06 6.55
C MET A 388 -4.14 -0.80 7.69
N THR A 389 -4.77 -0.78 8.86
CA THR A 389 -4.38 -1.64 9.99
C THR A 389 -4.53 -3.13 9.64
N ALA A 390 -5.64 -3.53 9.00
CA ALA A 390 -5.82 -4.91 8.56
C ALA A 390 -4.80 -5.31 7.48
N PHE A 391 -4.51 -4.42 6.53
CA PHE A 391 -3.50 -4.62 5.50
C PHE A 391 -2.10 -4.82 6.12
N LEU A 392 -1.68 -3.93 7.03
CA LEU A 392 -0.41 -4.05 7.73
C LEU A 392 -0.35 -5.33 8.59
N SER A 393 -1.47 -5.76 9.18
CA SER A 393 -1.55 -7.01 9.94
C SER A 393 -1.28 -8.23 9.08
N ILE A 394 -1.83 -8.28 7.85
CA ILE A 394 -1.53 -9.35 6.89
C ILE A 394 -0.07 -9.33 6.46
N ILE A 395 0.48 -8.15 6.16
CA ILE A 395 1.89 -8.01 5.79
C ILE A 395 2.79 -8.50 6.92
N LEU A 396 2.52 -8.07 8.15
CA LEU A 396 3.30 -8.48 9.32
C LEU A 396 3.24 -10.00 9.53
N ALA A 397 2.04 -10.59 9.43
CA ALA A 397 1.87 -12.04 9.53
C ALA A 397 2.64 -12.77 8.43
N PHE A 398 2.56 -12.28 7.18
CA PHE A 398 3.27 -12.90 6.06
C PHE A 398 4.79 -12.74 6.17
N MET A 399 5.28 -11.55 6.48
CA MET A 399 6.73 -11.31 6.61
C MET A 399 7.33 -12.13 7.75
N ASN A 400 6.64 -12.22 8.88
CA ASN A 400 7.13 -12.96 10.05
C ASN A 400 7.07 -14.49 9.85
N ILE A 401 6.27 -15.03 8.93
CA ILE A 401 6.28 -16.48 8.62
C ILE A 401 7.36 -16.87 7.60
N LEU A 402 7.99 -15.90 6.92
CA LEU A 402 9.07 -16.21 5.99
C LEU A 402 10.24 -16.88 6.73
N PRO A 403 10.93 -17.87 6.12
CA PRO A 403 12.02 -18.60 6.75
C PRO A 403 13.31 -17.76 6.79
N ILE A 404 13.20 -16.55 7.34
CA ILE A 404 14.32 -15.62 7.53
C ILE A 404 14.71 -15.69 9.01
N PRO A 405 15.95 -16.10 9.36
CA PRO A 405 16.42 -16.01 10.73
C PRO A 405 16.27 -14.58 11.27
N ALA A 406 16.08 -14.42 12.58
CA ALA A 406 15.68 -13.19 13.26
C ALA A 406 14.21 -12.75 13.06
N LEU A 407 13.41 -13.54 12.30
CA LEU A 407 11.96 -13.48 12.32
C LEU A 407 11.40 -14.79 12.89
N ASP A 408 10.15 -14.80 13.35
CA ASP A 408 9.50 -16.00 13.88
C ASP A 408 9.58 -17.19 12.92
N GLY A 409 9.43 -16.93 11.61
CA GLY A 409 9.52 -17.93 10.54
C GLY A 409 10.86 -18.64 10.47
N GLY A 410 11.95 -18.01 10.87
CA GLY A 410 13.26 -18.65 11.01
C GLY A 410 13.23 -19.74 12.10
N HIS A 411 12.69 -19.41 13.27
CA HIS A 411 12.50 -20.38 14.35
C HIS A 411 11.49 -21.47 13.96
N VAL A 412 10.38 -21.11 13.30
CA VAL A 412 9.41 -22.05 12.75
C VAL A 412 10.08 -23.05 11.80
N PHE A 413 10.93 -22.56 10.89
CA PHE A 413 11.68 -23.42 9.96
C PHE A 413 12.61 -24.40 10.69
N PHE A 414 13.35 -23.97 11.69
CA PHE A 414 14.22 -24.85 12.48
C PHE A 414 13.44 -25.88 13.30
N LEU A 415 12.28 -25.48 13.85
CA LEU A 415 11.40 -26.38 14.59
C LEU A 415 10.71 -27.42 13.69
N LEU A 416 10.32 -27.04 12.47
CA LEU A 416 9.82 -28.00 11.46
C LEU A 416 10.90 -28.99 11.06
N TYR A 417 12.15 -28.54 10.86
CA TYR A 417 13.27 -29.44 10.62
C TYR A 417 13.46 -30.44 11.77
N GLU A 418 13.40 -29.97 13.03
CA GLU A 418 13.50 -30.82 14.21
C GLU A 418 12.37 -31.86 14.29
N ILE A 419 11.13 -31.45 14.02
CA ILE A 419 9.96 -32.35 14.01
C ILE A 419 10.08 -33.43 12.93
N ILE A 420 10.56 -33.06 11.73
CA ILE A 420 10.65 -34.00 10.61
C ILE A 420 11.84 -34.95 10.76
N THR A 421 13.00 -34.45 11.22
CA THR A 421 14.24 -35.23 11.28
C THR A 421 14.49 -35.89 12.63
N GLY A 422 13.78 -35.45 13.69
CA GLY A 422 14.05 -35.85 15.06
C GLY A 422 15.39 -35.31 15.63
N ARG A 423 16.02 -34.37 14.92
CA ARG A 423 17.34 -33.81 15.30
C ARG A 423 17.24 -32.30 15.47
N LYS A 424 17.65 -31.81 16.66
CA LYS A 424 17.74 -30.36 16.93
C LYS A 424 18.93 -29.76 16.17
N PRO A 425 18.77 -28.64 15.47
CA PRO A 425 19.89 -27.86 14.95
C PRO A 425 20.86 -27.46 16.08
N GLY A 426 22.15 -27.40 15.78
CA GLY A 426 23.13 -27.02 16.79
C GLY A 426 23.01 -25.55 17.20
N ASP A 427 23.15 -25.25 18.52
CA ASP A 427 22.98 -23.90 19.06
C ASP A 427 23.87 -22.86 18.38
N LYS A 428 25.14 -23.19 18.08
CA LYS A 428 26.08 -22.30 17.36
C LYS A 428 25.63 -22.01 15.91
N PHE A 429 24.93 -22.96 15.27
CA PHE A 429 24.40 -22.74 13.93
C PHE A 429 23.21 -21.79 14.00
N MET A 430 22.30 -22.01 14.94
CA MET A 430 21.13 -21.14 15.13
C MET A 430 21.58 -19.70 15.46
N GLU A 431 22.50 -19.54 16.41
CA GLU A 431 23.06 -18.23 16.78
C GLU A 431 23.65 -17.48 15.56
N ARG A 432 24.46 -18.18 14.73
CA ARG A 432 25.03 -17.57 13.52
C ARG A 432 23.95 -17.20 12.48
N ALA A 433 22.95 -18.05 12.33
CA ALA A 433 21.84 -17.78 11.44
C ALA A 433 21.09 -16.52 11.89
N GLU A 434 20.79 -16.37 13.19
CA GLU A 434 20.15 -15.19 13.78
C GLU A 434 20.97 -13.91 13.51
N TYR A 435 22.29 -13.91 13.73
CA TYR A 435 23.13 -12.75 13.40
C TYR A 435 23.11 -12.37 11.92
N ILE A 436 23.12 -13.37 11.03
CA ILE A 436 23.04 -13.12 9.57
C ILE A 436 21.67 -12.55 9.21
N GLY A 437 20.59 -13.16 9.72
CA GLY A 437 19.22 -12.69 9.47
C GLY A 437 19.01 -11.26 9.97
N PHE A 438 19.46 -10.95 11.18
CA PHE A 438 19.42 -9.61 11.74
C PHE A 438 20.18 -8.58 10.90
N GLY A 439 21.38 -8.97 10.42
CA GLY A 439 22.16 -8.12 9.50
C GLY A 439 21.41 -7.82 8.19
N ILE A 440 20.74 -8.83 7.62
CA ILE A 440 19.91 -8.66 6.40
C ILE A 440 18.72 -7.71 6.70
N LEU A 441 18.03 -7.88 7.83
CA LEU A 441 16.90 -7.02 8.21
C LEU A 441 17.32 -5.56 8.41
N ILE A 442 18.46 -5.32 9.09
CA ILE A 442 19.01 -3.96 9.24
C ILE A 442 19.34 -3.37 7.87
N LEU A 443 19.99 -4.14 6.99
CA LEU A 443 20.32 -3.67 5.64
C LEU A 443 19.05 -3.27 4.86
N LEU A 444 18.01 -4.10 4.89
CA LEU A 444 16.74 -3.81 4.25
C LEU A 444 16.08 -2.56 4.84
N LEU A 445 16.09 -2.41 6.16
CA LEU A 445 15.56 -1.24 6.84
C LEU A 445 16.29 0.04 6.43
N VAL A 446 17.63 0.00 6.37
CA VAL A 446 18.45 1.14 5.92
C VAL A 446 18.14 1.50 4.48
N VAL A 447 18.09 0.51 3.57
CA VAL A 447 17.78 0.74 2.14
C VAL A 447 16.38 1.33 1.97
N ALA A 448 15.38 0.78 2.66
CA ALA A 448 14.00 1.25 2.56
C ALA A 448 13.85 2.71 3.04
N ASN A 449 14.43 3.06 4.18
CA ASN A 449 14.37 4.44 4.69
C ASN A 449 15.24 5.41 3.87
N LEU A 450 16.37 4.94 3.31
CA LEU A 450 17.18 5.73 2.37
C LEU A 450 16.38 6.06 1.11
N ASN A 451 15.65 5.09 0.55
CA ASN A 451 14.76 5.33 -0.59
C ASN A 451 13.70 6.39 -0.26
N ASP A 452 13.11 6.37 0.95
CA ASP A 452 12.15 7.39 1.36
C ASP A 452 12.78 8.80 1.39
N VAL A 453 14.01 8.91 1.91
CA VAL A 453 14.76 10.16 1.91
C VAL A 453 15.08 10.62 0.49
N LEU A 454 15.54 9.72 -0.39
CA LEU A 454 15.84 10.05 -1.80
C LEU A 454 14.60 10.53 -2.56
N ARG A 455 13.42 9.92 -2.30
CA ARG A 455 12.13 10.39 -2.86
C ARG A 455 11.76 11.78 -2.35
N LEU A 456 12.00 12.07 -1.07
CA LEU A 456 11.73 13.39 -0.51
C LEU A 456 12.53 14.50 -1.21
N PHE A 457 13.76 14.18 -1.69
CA PHE A 457 14.61 15.09 -2.45
C PHE A 457 14.39 15.00 -3.98
N GLY A 458 13.43 14.19 -4.47
CA GLY A 458 13.13 14.05 -5.89
C GLY A 458 14.25 13.36 -6.71
N ILE A 459 15.09 12.55 -6.05
CA ILE A 459 16.20 11.80 -6.68
C ILE A 459 15.72 10.43 -7.20
N LEU A 460 14.66 9.86 -6.60
CA LEU A 460 14.02 8.59 -6.98
C LEU A 460 12.57 8.79 -7.38
#